data_3b89a550c235d50e8da51a3b6d9f7358
#
_entry.id   3b89a550c235d50e8da51a3b6d9f7358
#
_cell.length_a   1.000
_cell.length_b   1.000
_cell.length_c   1.000
_cell.angle_alpha   90.00
_cell.angle_beta   90.00
_cell.angle_gamma   90.00
#
_symmetry.space_group_name_H-M   'P 1'
#
loop_
_entity.id
_entity.type
_entity.pdbx_description
1 polymer ?
#
loop_
_entity_poly.entity_id
_entity_poly.type
_entity_poly.pdbx_seq_one_letter_code
_entity_poly.pdbx_strand_id
1 'polypeptide(L)'
;VVIALAAVFFLTNRVSRSDYEEALVQTQALESSYTAINEEFSSAASATDNDSSSTYDEGKKKLKTFKQDSDKLAAMKAVKKDKDVKEKYETFERDRAKYERYMNDLAQTMPALMKMTHTCTKLPKFDSADMSSYYRDLSKALESCAADAGDLAKVPIKSYAEYGADM
;
A
#
# COMPACT_ATOMS: atom_id res chain seq x y z
N VAL A 1 -1.64 -55.46 2.25
CA VAL A 1 -1.12 -54.34 1.42
C VAL A 1 -2.10 -53.18 1.42
N VAL A 2 -3.43 -53.41 1.25
CA VAL A 2 -4.46 -52.32 1.21
C VAL A 2 -4.56 -51.58 2.54
N ILE A 3 -4.47 -52.31 3.69
CA ILE A 3 -4.56 -51.70 5.03
C ILE A 3 -3.33 -50.80 5.31
N ALA A 4 -2.15 -51.22 4.86
CA ALA A 4 -0.93 -50.40 5.02
C ALA A 4 -0.97 -49.11 4.18
N LEU A 5 -1.49 -49.18 2.95
CA LEU A 5 -1.69 -48.00 2.08
C LEU A 5 -2.75 -47.04 2.64
N ALA A 6 -3.85 -47.57 3.18
CA ALA A 6 -4.87 -46.77 3.83
C ALA A 6 -4.32 -46.09 5.09
N ALA A 7 -3.54 -46.79 5.94
CA ALA A 7 -2.91 -46.22 7.12
C ALA A 7 -1.90 -45.11 6.77
N VAL A 8 -1.07 -45.31 5.74
CA VAL A 8 -0.15 -44.29 5.24
C VAL A 8 -0.93 -43.08 4.71
N PHE A 9 -2.01 -43.31 3.94
CA PHE A 9 -2.86 -42.23 3.44
C PHE A 9 -3.52 -41.42 4.57
N PHE A 10 -4.03 -42.10 5.60
CA PHE A 10 -4.62 -41.46 6.77
C PHE A 10 -3.57 -40.69 7.60
N LEU A 11 -2.36 -41.21 7.77
CA LEU A 11 -1.29 -40.56 8.51
C LEU A 11 -0.70 -39.35 7.78
N THR A 12 -0.53 -39.47 6.46
CA THR A 12 -0.02 -38.38 5.62
C THR A 12 -1.03 -37.26 5.38
N ASN A 13 -2.32 -37.55 5.56
CA ASN A 13 -3.39 -36.56 5.33
C ASN A 13 -3.81 -35.82 6.61
N ARG A 14 -3.34 -36.25 7.79
CA ARG A 14 -3.56 -35.53 9.04
C ARG A 14 -2.60 -34.35 9.18
N VAL A 15 -3.13 -33.22 9.67
CA VAL A 15 -2.31 -32.08 10.07
C VAL A 15 -1.57 -32.45 11.36
N SER A 16 -0.26 -32.35 11.34
CA SER A 16 0.61 -32.61 12.50
C SER A 16 0.83 -31.33 13.31
N ARG A 17 1.35 -31.47 14.51
CA ARG A 17 1.75 -30.32 15.33
C ARG A 17 2.78 -29.42 14.61
N SER A 18 3.76 -30.03 13.93
CA SER A 18 4.76 -29.25 13.18
C SER A 18 4.13 -28.47 12.01
N ASP A 19 3.10 -29.00 11.33
CA ASP A 19 2.40 -28.26 10.28
C ASP A 19 1.73 -26.95 10.83
N TYR A 20 1.24 -26.97 12.07
CA TYR A 20 0.70 -25.78 12.73
C TYR A 20 1.82 -24.82 13.19
N GLU A 21 2.92 -25.35 13.72
CA GLU A 21 4.07 -24.55 14.12
C GLU A 21 4.69 -23.80 12.93
N GLU A 22 4.81 -24.45 11.77
CA GLU A 22 5.25 -23.80 10.53
C GLU A 22 4.29 -22.72 10.08
N ALA A 23 2.97 -22.98 10.10
CA ALA A 23 1.97 -21.97 9.75
C ALA A 23 1.98 -20.78 10.72
N LEU A 24 2.22 -21.02 12.01
CA LEU A 24 2.36 -19.95 13.01
C LEU A 24 3.59 -19.07 12.71
N VAL A 25 4.73 -19.64 12.41
CA VAL A 25 5.96 -18.91 12.03
C VAL A 25 5.69 -18.05 10.80
N GLN A 26 5.01 -18.60 9.79
CA GLN A 26 4.66 -17.82 8.59
C GLN A 26 3.67 -16.70 8.89
N THR A 27 2.73 -16.89 9.82
CA THR A 27 1.80 -15.85 10.27
C THR A 27 2.54 -14.72 10.99
N GLN A 28 3.54 -15.03 11.83
CA GLN A 28 4.38 -14.03 12.49
C GLN A 28 5.22 -13.25 11.48
N ALA A 29 5.72 -13.90 10.42
CA ALA A 29 6.40 -13.21 9.34
C ALA A 29 5.47 -12.24 8.59
N LEU A 30 4.21 -12.62 8.35
CA LEU A 30 3.20 -11.74 7.78
C LEU A 30 2.90 -10.53 8.68
N GLU A 31 2.78 -10.72 9.98
CA GLU A 31 2.57 -9.63 10.94
C GLU A 31 3.74 -8.63 10.91
N SER A 32 4.97 -9.14 10.87
CA SER A 32 6.18 -8.31 10.74
C SER A 32 6.19 -7.54 9.40
N SER A 33 5.81 -8.19 8.32
CA SER A 33 5.72 -7.55 6.99
C SER A 33 4.64 -6.47 6.95
N TYR A 34 3.48 -6.70 7.58
CA TYR A 34 2.42 -5.71 7.72
C TYR A 34 2.88 -4.46 8.49
N THR A 35 3.57 -4.66 9.61
CA THR A 35 4.14 -3.56 10.40
C THR A 35 5.14 -2.75 9.57
N ALA A 36 6.05 -3.42 8.86
CA ALA A 36 7.06 -2.77 8.03
C ALA A 36 6.44 -1.98 6.85
N ILE A 37 5.30 -2.41 6.31
CA ILE A 37 4.56 -1.65 5.29
C ILE A 37 4.00 -0.36 5.90
N ASN A 38 3.33 -0.45 7.05
CA ASN A 38 2.75 0.73 7.70
C ASN A 38 3.81 1.75 8.11
N GLU A 39 4.96 1.31 8.60
CA GLU A 39 6.10 2.18 8.93
C GLU A 39 6.61 2.91 7.68
N GLU A 40 6.76 2.22 6.55
CA GLU A 40 7.21 2.83 5.29
C GLU A 40 6.23 3.90 4.78
N PHE A 41 4.93 3.57 4.74
CA PHE A 41 3.92 4.53 4.30
C PHE A 41 3.77 5.71 5.26
N SER A 42 3.93 5.49 6.56
CA SER A 42 3.94 6.56 7.56
C SER A 42 5.15 7.47 7.40
N SER A 43 6.32 6.89 7.14
CA SER A 43 7.55 7.64 6.86
C SER A 43 7.40 8.48 5.59
N ALA A 44 6.87 7.89 4.52
CA ALA A 44 6.59 8.59 3.26
C ALA A 44 5.63 9.77 3.45
N ALA A 45 4.58 9.60 4.25
CA ALA A 45 3.61 10.64 4.54
C ALA A 45 4.19 11.79 5.39
N SER A 46 5.25 11.53 6.14
CA SER A 46 5.93 12.51 6.99
C SER A 46 7.10 13.22 6.28
N ALA A 47 7.50 12.75 5.10
CA ALA A 47 8.58 13.33 4.32
C ALA A 47 8.17 14.73 3.79
N THR A 48 9.01 15.74 4.02
CA THR A 48 8.76 17.12 3.60
C THR A 48 9.35 17.44 2.23
N ASP A 49 10.12 16.52 1.65
CA ASP A 49 10.86 16.72 0.41
C ASP A 49 10.27 15.97 -0.80
N ASN A 50 10.66 16.38 -2.01
CA ASN A 50 10.27 15.76 -3.30
C ASN A 50 10.64 14.26 -3.43
N ASP A 51 11.29 13.66 -2.45
CA ASP A 51 11.78 12.28 -2.44
C ASP A 51 10.74 11.27 -1.92
N SER A 52 9.53 11.73 -1.59
CA SER A 52 8.45 10.87 -1.10
C SER A 52 8.02 9.79 -2.10
N SER A 53 8.17 10.03 -3.41
CA SER A 53 7.77 9.06 -4.43
C SER A 53 8.58 7.75 -4.33
N SER A 54 9.89 7.84 -4.05
CA SER A 54 10.76 6.67 -3.88
C SER A 54 10.35 5.82 -2.67
N THR A 55 9.94 6.45 -1.59
CA THR A 55 9.48 5.77 -0.36
C THR A 55 8.15 5.05 -0.59
N TYR A 56 7.22 5.64 -1.35
CA TYR A 56 5.99 4.94 -1.74
C TYR A 56 6.25 3.75 -2.66
N ASP A 57 7.26 3.81 -3.53
CA ASP A 57 7.65 2.68 -4.37
C ASP A 57 8.28 1.53 -3.56
N GLU A 58 9.05 1.83 -2.51
CA GLU A 58 9.50 0.81 -1.55
C GLU A 58 8.33 0.19 -0.79
N GLY A 59 7.35 0.98 -0.36
CA GLY A 59 6.10 0.49 0.22
C GLY A 59 5.35 -0.49 -0.70
N LYS A 60 5.25 -0.20 -2.00
CA LYS A 60 4.67 -1.12 -3.00
C LYS A 60 5.45 -2.42 -3.14
N LYS A 61 6.78 -2.39 -3.08
CA LYS A 61 7.61 -3.62 -3.08
C LYS A 61 7.33 -4.48 -1.86
N LYS A 62 7.22 -3.87 -0.68
CA LYS A 62 6.85 -4.57 0.55
C LYS A 62 5.44 -5.18 0.48
N LEU A 63 4.46 -4.49 -0.13
CA LEU A 63 3.12 -5.04 -0.39
C LEU A 63 3.17 -6.30 -1.26
N LYS A 64 4.00 -6.30 -2.30
CA LYS A 64 4.20 -7.48 -3.16
C LYS A 64 4.80 -8.66 -2.38
N THR A 65 5.79 -8.39 -1.52
CA THR A 65 6.38 -9.42 -0.65
C THR A 65 5.35 -9.98 0.33
N PHE A 66 4.55 -9.11 0.96
CA PHE A 66 3.47 -9.50 1.86
C PHE A 66 2.45 -10.42 1.18
N LYS A 67 2.08 -10.10 -0.08
CA LYS A 67 1.23 -11.00 -0.88
C LYS A 67 1.89 -12.35 -1.12
N GLN A 68 3.16 -12.41 -1.49
CA GLN A 68 3.90 -13.65 -1.70
C GLN A 68 3.97 -14.50 -0.43
N ASP A 69 4.13 -13.86 0.72
CA ASP A 69 4.17 -14.56 2.01
C ASP A 69 2.77 -15.08 2.41
N SER A 70 1.69 -14.37 2.06
CA SER A 70 0.33 -14.88 2.17
C SER A 70 0.11 -16.10 1.27
N ASP A 71 0.57 -16.07 0.02
CA ASP A 71 0.48 -17.21 -0.91
C ASP A 71 1.24 -18.43 -0.38
N LYS A 72 2.39 -18.24 0.31
CA LYS A 72 3.12 -19.33 0.99
C LYS A 72 2.29 -19.91 2.13
N LEU A 73 1.67 -19.08 2.97
CA LEU A 73 0.78 -19.55 4.04
C LEU A 73 -0.39 -20.34 3.48
N ALA A 74 -1.01 -19.89 2.39
CA ALA A 74 -2.06 -20.62 1.67
C ALA A 74 -1.64 -22.03 1.21
N ALA A 75 -0.36 -22.17 0.84
CA ALA A 75 0.19 -23.43 0.36
C ALA A 75 0.43 -24.45 1.48
N MET A 76 0.48 -24.02 2.74
CA MET A 76 0.79 -24.87 3.88
C MET A 76 -0.31 -25.89 4.16
N LYS A 77 0.11 -27.05 4.69
CA LYS A 77 -0.78 -28.18 4.94
C LYS A 77 -1.85 -27.87 6.01
N ALA A 78 -1.50 -27.09 7.05
CA ALA A 78 -2.45 -26.64 8.06
C ALA A 78 -3.61 -25.86 7.43
N VAL A 79 -3.34 -24.89 6.55
CA VAL A 79 -4.37 -24.10 5.86
C VAL A 79 -5.18 -24.97 4.88
N LYS A 80 -4.53 -25.88 4.15
CA LYS A 80 -5.22 -26.73 3.14
C LYS A 80 -6.10 -27.80 3.74
N LYS A 81 -5.78 -28.32 4.92
CA LYS A 81 -6.39 -29.55 5.45
C LYS A 81 -7.21 -29.34 6.73
N ASP A 82 -6.94 -28.29 7.49
CA ASP A 82 -7.73 -27.93 8.66
C ASP A 82 -8.79 -26.90 8.27
N LYS A 83 -10.06 -27.24 8.51
CA LYS A 83 -11.20 -26.41 8.11
C LYS A 83 -11.20 -25.07 8.85
N ASP A 84 -10.90 -25.06 10.14
CA ASP A 84 -10.96 -23.85 10.97
C ASP A 84 -9.83 -22.89 10.61
N VAL A 85 -8.62 -23.44 10.34
CA VAL A 85 -7.47 -22.64 9.87
C VAL A 85 -7.75 -22.06 8.49
N LYS A 86 -8.32 -22.85 7.58
CA LYS A 86 -8.70 -22.43 6.23
C LYS A 86 -9.70 -21.28 6.26
N GLU A 87 -10.75 -21.37 7.08
CA GLU A 87 -11.78 -20.33 7.19
C GLU A 87 -11.21 -19.01 7.73
N LYS A 88 -10.30 -19.09 8.71
CA LYS A 88 -9.59 -17.92 9.22
C LYS A 88 -8.65 -17.33 8.16
N TYR A 89 -7.95 -18.17 7.39
CA TYR A 89 -7.11 -17.72 6.30
C TYR A 89 -7.92 -17.00 5.21
N GLU A 90 -9.08 -17.56 4.81
CA GLU A 90 -9.95 -16.94 3.80
C GLU A 90 -10.47 -15.56 4.25
N THR A 91 -10.73 -15.40 5.54
CA THR A 91 -11.10 -14.10 6.13
C THR A 91 -9.92 -13.13 6.07
N PHE A 92 -8.74 -13.56 6.51
CA PHE A 92 -7.51 -12.77 6.41
C PHE A 92 -7.22 -12.35 4.97
N GLU A 93 -7.29 -13.26 4.00
CA GLU A 93 -6.99 -12.99 2.60
C GLU A 93 -7.92 -11.94 1.99
N ARG A 94 -9.20 -11.98 2.35
CA ARG A 94 -10.17 -10.96 1.94
C ARG A 94 -9.83 -9.58 2.49
N ASP A 95 -9.38 -9.49 3.73
CA ASP A 95 -9.02 -8.22 4.37
C ASP A 95 -7.63 -7.74 3.90
N ARG A 96 -6.69 -8.66 3.67
CA ARG A 96 -5.40 -8.39 3.03
C ARG A 96 -5.60 -7.75 1.64
N ALA A 97 -6.50 -8.31 0.82
CA ALA A 97 -6.77 -7.79 -0.52
C ALA A 97 -7.36 -6.36 -0.49
N LYS A 98 -8.20 -6.03 0.50
CA LYS A 98 -8.69 -4.66 0.70
C LYS A 98 -7.57 -3.72 1.12
N TYR A 99 -6.75 -4.15 2.08
CA TYR A 99 -5.60 -3.40 2.56
C TYR A 99 -4.61 -3.11 1.43
N GLU A 100 -4.25 -4.11 0.63
CA GLU A 100 -3.34 -3.94 -0.51
C GLU A 100 -3.88 -2.91 -1.51
N ARG A 101 -5.18 -2.97 -1.81
CA ARG A 101 -5.82 -1.99 -2.69
C ARG A 101 -5.72 -0.59 -2.11
N TYR A 102 -6.10 -0.41 -0.85
CA TYR A 102 -6.04 0.89 -0.18
C TYR A 102 -4.62 1.47 -0.15
N MET A 103 -3.61 0.66 0.15
CA MET A 103 -2.21 1.10 0.18
C MET A 103 -1.68 1.46 -1.23
N ASN A 104 -2.12 0.74 -2.27
CA ASN A 104 -1.80 1.11 -3.65
C ASN A 104 -2.46 2.42 -4.06
N ASP A 105 -3.71 2.64 -3.67
CA ASP A 105 -4.43 3.89 -3.91
C ASP A 105 -3.76 5.07 -3.19
N LEU A 106 -3.31 4.88 -1.95
CA LEU A 106 -2.50 5.87 -1.22
C LEU A 106 -1.19 6.18 -1.94
N ALA A 107 -0.47 5.15 -2.38
CA ALA A 107 0.82 5.33 -3.07
C ALA A 107 0.69 6.08 -4.41
N GLN A 108 -0.48 6.10 -5.01
CA GLN A 108 -0.76 6.91 -6.20
C GLN A 108 -1.23 8.32 -5.84
N THR A 109 -2.01 8.45 -4.77
CA THR A 109 -2.65 9.71 -4.39
C THR A 109 -1.70 10.66 -3.69
N MET A 110 -0.93 10.16 -2.72
CA MET A 110 -0.13 11.02 -1.85
C MET A 110 0.97 11.80 -2.59
N PRO A 111 1.73 11.24 -3.54
CA PRO A 111 2.70 12.02 -4.31
C PRO A 111 2.05 13.16 -5.11
N ALA A 112 0.87 12.94 -5.69
CA ALA A 112 0.15 13.99 -6.41
C ALA A 112 -0.33 15.11 -5.47
N LEU A 113 -0.86 14.76 -4.30
CA LEU A 113 -1.25 15.71 -3.27
C LEU A 113 -0.06 16.55 -2.79
N MET A 114 1.06 15.93 -2.47
CA MET A 114 2.27 16.62 -2.00
C MET A 114 2.82 17.55 -3.08
N LYS A 115 2.87 17.10 -4.34
CA LYS A 115 3.29 17.91 -5.47
C LYS A 115 2.42 19.15 -5.62
N MET A 116 1.09 18.98 -5.66
CA MET A 116 0.15 20.08 -5.74
C MET A 116 0.33 21.07 -4.56
N THR A 117 0.35 20.56 -3.33
CA THR A 117 0.54 21.40 -2.13
C THR A 117 1.82 22.21 -2.20
N HIS A 118 2.93 21.57 -2.60
CA HIS A 118 4.21 22.24 -2.76
C HIS A 118 4.16 23.35 -3.83
N THR A 119 3.57 23.08 -4.99
CA THR A 119 3.48 24.05 -6.08
C THR A 119 2.53 25.20 -5.74
N CYS A 120 1.35 24.90 -5.18
CA CYS A 120 0.35 25.91 -4.87
C CYS A 120 0.71 26.83 -3.68
N THR A 121 1.64 26.41 -2.83
CA THR A 121 2.15 27.26 -1.73
C THR A 121 3.34 28.14 -2.13
N LYS A 122 3.97 27.87 -3.27
CA LYS A 122 5.12 28.66 -3.79
C LYS A 122 4.68 29.83 -4.66
N LEU A 123 4.04 30.81 -4.04
CA LEU A 123 3.71 32.05 -4.73
C LEU A 123 4.88 33.03 -4.71
N PRO A 124 5.08 33.84 -5.79
CA PRO A 124 6.09 34.87 -5.81
C PRO A 124 5.82 35.94 -4.74
N LYS A 125 6.87 36.49 -4.17
CA LYS A 125 6.74 37.62 -3.25
C LYS A 125 6.32 38.87 -4.01
N PHE A 126 5.35 39.59 -3.46
CA PHE A 126 4.92 40.85 -4.04
C PHE A 126 6.09 41.86 -4.10
N ASP A 127 6.32 42.44 -5.29
CA ASP A 127 7.29 43.49 -5.53
C ASP A 127 6.60 44.68 -6.19
N SER A 128 6.47 45.78 -5.45
CA SER A 128 5.85 47.00 -5.95
C SER A 128 6.75 47.78 -6.93
N ALA A 129 8.05 47.49 -6.96
CA ALA A 129 8.99 48.13 -7.87
C ALA A 129 8.98 47.51 -9.27
N ASP A 130 8.64 46.22 -9.38
CA ASP A 130 8.49 45.54 -10.67
C ASP A 130 7.17 44.72 -10.73
N MET A 131 6.06 45.46 -10.78
CA MET A 131 4.70 44.84 -10.89
C MET A 131 4.53 43.97 -12.12
N SER A 132 5.17 44.29 -13.23
CA SER A 132 5.05 43.52 -14.47
C SER A 132 5.65 42.11 -14.33
N SER A 133 6.85 42.03 -13.75
CA SER A 133 7.51 40.77 -13.46
C SER A 133 6.71 39.94 -12.43
N TYR A 134 6.25 40.61 -11.36
CA TYR A 134 5.43 39.96 -10.35
C TYR A 134 4.19 39.31 -10.94
N TYR A 135 3.37 40.01 -11.75
CA TYR A 135 2.14 39.41 -12.33
C TYR A 135 2.44 38.31 -13.33
N ARG A 136 3.51 38.41 -14.11
CA ARG A 136 3.93 37.33 -15.01
C ARG A 136 4.33 36.08 -14.23
N ASP A 137 5.07 36.22 -13.15
CA ASP A 137 5.53 35.08 -12.34
C ASP A 137 4.40 34.49 -11.51
N LEU A 138 3.45 35.30 -11.05
CA LEU A 138 2.23 34.87 -10.40
C LEU A 138 1.34 34.05 -11.37
N SER A 139 1.19 34.51 -12.62
CA SER A 139 0.43 33.77 -13.64
C SER A 139 1.03 32.38 -13.85
N LYS A 140 2.35 32.27 -14.00
CA LYS A 140 3.04 30.98 -14.16
C LYS A 140 2.89 30.07 -12.92
N ALA A 141 2.96 30.63 -11.72
CA ALA A 141 2.78 29.86 -10.49
C ALA A 141 1.35 29.32 -10.38
N LEU A 142 0.34 30.10 -10.74
CA LEU A 142 -1.05 29.69 -10.75
C LEU A 142 -1.34 28.64 -11.84
N GLU A 143 -0.77 28.78 -13.05
CA GLU A 143 -0.87 27.79 -14.11
C GLU A 143 -0.25 26.44 -13.68
N SER A 144 0.91 26.47 -13.00
CA SER A 144 1.54 25.25 -12.48
C SER A 144 0.72 24.62 -11.37
N CYS A 145 0.15 25.42 -10.46
CA CYS A 145 -0.75 24.95 -9.41
C CYS A 145 -2.00 24.28 -10.02
N ALA A 146 -2.64 24.92 -11.00
CA ALA A 146 -3.81 24.35 -11.67
C ALA A 146 -3.49 23.04 -12.41
N ALA A 147 -2.32 22.92 -13.02
CA ALA A 147 -1.88 21.68 -13.67
C ALA A 147 -1.73 20.54 -12.64
N ASP A 148 -1.10 20.79 -11.50
CA ASP A 148 -0.90 19.80 -10.44
C ASP A 148 -2.23 19.44 -9.74
N ALA A 149 -3.15 20.39 -9.58
CA ALA A 149 -4.52 20.13 -9.13
C ALA A 149 -5.28 19.23 -10.11
N GLY A 150 -5.13 19.46 -11.42
CA GLY A 150 -5.69 18.62 -12.47
C GLY A 150 -5.11 17.19 -12.47
N ASP A 151 -3.88 16.98 -12.04
CA ASP A 151 -3.31 15.65 -11.83
C ASP A 151 -3.88 14.98 -10.56
N LEU A 152 -4.05 15.74 -9.47
CA LEU A 152 -4.72 15.25 -8.27
C LEU A 152 -6.18 14.87 -8.53
N ALA A 153 -6.88 15.56 -9.41
CA ALA A 153 -8.27 15.24 -9.79
C ALA A 153 -8.44 13.84 -10.45
N LYS A 154 -7.33 13.20 -10.85
CA LYS A 154 -7.32 11.87 -11.51
C LYS A 154 -6.94 10.71 -10.59
N VAL A 155 -6.64 10.97 -9.31
CA VAL A 155 -6.20 9.92 -8.38
C VAL A 155 -7.36 9.01 -7.93
N PRO A 156 -7.07 7.78 -7.48
CA PRO A 156 -8.10 6.80 -7.14
C PRO A 156 -8.90 7.13 -5.87
N ILE A 157 -8.34 7.89 -4.93
CA ILE A 157 -9.06 8.25 -3.69
C ILE A 157 -9.97 9.44 -3.97
N LYS A 158 -11.28 9.17 -4.00
CA LYS A 158 -12.31 10.11 -4.42
C LYS A 158 -12.27 11.47 -3.73
N SER A 159 -12.08 11.51 -2.41
CA SER A 159 -12.04 12.79 -1.67
C SER A 159 -10.87 13.69 -2.09
N TYR A 160 -9.73 13.12 -2.45
CA TYR A 160 -8.60 13.87 -2.97
C TYR A 160 -8.78 14.26 -4.44
N ALA A 161 -9.42 13.39 -5.23
CA ALA A 161 -9.76 13.74 -6.62
C ALA A 161 -10.76 14.90 -6.67
N GLU A 162 -11.78 14.91 -5.82
CA GLU A 162 -12.74 16.01 -5.70
C GLU A 162 -12.03 17.29 -5.25
N TYR A 163 -11.13 17.23 -4.25
CA TYR A 163 -10.35 18.38 -3.82
C TYR A 163 -9.49 18.96 -4.95
N GLY A 164 -8.84 18.11 -5.75
CA GLY A 164 -8.09 18.57 -6.93
C GLY A 164 -8.95 19.21 -8.01
N ALA A 165 -10.18 18.75 -8.17
CA ALA A 165 -11.13 19.31 -9.16
C ALA A 165 -11.71 20.66 -8.73
N ASP A 166 -11.78 20.92 -7.43
CA ASP A 166 -12.32 22.17 -6.86
C ASP A 166 -11.29 23.32 -6.81
N MET A 167 -9.99 23.01 -7.00
CA MET A 167 -8.88 23.99 -7.03
C MET A 167 -8.72 24.67 -8.39
#